data_ce35c6e63689c702335b520ec8e50338
#
_entry.id   ce35c6e63689c702335b520ec8e50338
#
_cell.length_a   1.000
_cell.length_b   1.000
_cell.length_c   1.000
_cell.angle_alpha   90.00
_cell.angle_beta   90.00
_cell.angle_gamma   90.00
#
_symmetry.space_group_name_H-M   'P 1'
#
loop_
_entity.id
_entity.type
_entity.pdbx_description
1 polymer ?
#
loop_
_entity_poly.entity_id
_entity_poly.type
_entity_poly.pdbx_seq_one_letter_code
_entity_poly.pdbx_strand_id
1 'polypeptide(L)'
;MGLFPQIDKQATIGKVRHFFWDDDQFEGICLRAGNYGLRSPQLDITGIKGSSVFNSTDYRLADIADCLHAVYAVREAIQSCRYSSRVILKERFLPGLRDRMYIKELAPKLCRYSDDGYKALEERACLDFADIIESKCAIYHVDRQLIPDFHVYFKSVMNRESNGDQAGTTRG
;
A
#
# COMPACT_ATOMS: atom_id res chain seq x y z
N MET A 1 13.93 23.74 14.51
CA MET A 1 12.57 23.18 14.36
C MET A 1 12.37 22.85 12.89
N GLY A 2 12.18 21.58 12.54
CA GLY A 2 11.95 21.17 11.15
C GLY A 2 10.60 21.65 10.67
N LEU A 3 10.55 22.30 9.53
CA LEU A 3 9.33 22.80 8.88
C LEU A 3 8.39 21.69 8.40
N PHE A 4 8.85 20.45 8.41
CA PHE A 4 8.09 19.31 7.91
C PHE A 4 7.85 18.27 9.02
N PRO A 5 6.68 17.64 9.06
CA PRO A 5 6.41 16.58 10.02
C PRO A 5 7.40 15.43 9.79
N GLN A 6 7.98 14.93 10.87
CA GLN A 6 8.92 13.81 10.79
C GLN A 6 8.16 12.51 10.56
N ILE A 7 8.64 11.72 9.58
CA ILE A 7 8.07 10.41 9.26
C ILE A 7 8.60 9.37 10.24
N ASP A 8 7.68 8.62 10.84
CA ASP A 8 8.01 7.39 11.56
C ASP A 8 8.30 6.28 10.56
N LYS A 9 9.60 6.05 10.31
CA LYS A 9 10.08 5.08 9.33
C LYS A 9 9.63 3.66 9.66
N GLN A 10 9.69 3.26 10.93
CA GLN A 10 9.35 1.88 11.32
C GLN A 10 7.85 1.62 11.17
N ALA A 11 7.01 2.56 11.57
CA ALA A 11 5.57 2.46 11.37
C ALA A 11 5.20 2.47 9.88
N THR A 12 5.87 3.28 9.05
CA THR A 12 5.70 3.31 7.59
C THR A 12 6.08 1.97 6.96
N ILE A 13 7.25 1.41 7.31
CA ILE A 13 7.70 0.09 6.84
C ILE A 13 6.69 -0.99 7.25
N GLY A 14 6.20 -0.94 8.48
CA GLY A 14 5.19 -1.86 8.99
C GLY A 14 3.91 -1.84 8.15
N LYS A 15 3.40 -0.64 7.81
CA LYS A 15 2.22 -0.51 6.94
C LYS A 15 2.43 -1.08 5.53
N VAL A 16 3.60 -0.83 4.93
CA VAL A 16 3.92 -1.39 3.60
C VAL A 16 3.97 -2.91 3.65
N ARG A 17 4.63 -3.48 4.65
CA ARG A 17 4.67 -4.94 4.84
C ARG A 17 3.27 -5.52 5.02
N HIS A 18 2.46 -4.91 5.87
CA HIS A 18 1.09 -5.34 6.11
C HIS A 18 0.25 -5.33 4.83
N PHE A 19 0.34 -4.28 4.03
CA PHE A 19 -0.37 -4.14 2.77
C PHE A 19 -0.07 -5.29 1.78
N PHE A 20 1.20 -5.68 1.64
CA PHE A 20 1.58 -6.74 0.70
C PHE A 20 1.37 -8.16 1.23
N TRP A 21 1.43 -8.34 2.55
CA TRP A 21 1.43 -9.67 3.17
C TRP A 21 0.13 -10.00 3.90
N ASP A 22 -0.81 -9.10 3.91
CA ASP A 22 -2.15 -9.32 4.41
C ASP A 22 -3.05 -9.77 3.25
N ASP A 23 -3.65 -10.95 3.38
CA ASP A 23 -4.51 -11.57 2.35
C ASP A 23 -5.73 -10.70 2.01
N ASP A 24 -6.18 -9.88 2.94
CA ASP A 24 -7.34 -8.99 2.76
C ASP A 24 -6.99 -7.68 2.04
N GLN A 25 -5.71 -7.41 1.78
CA GLN A 25 -5.27 -6.17 1.15
C GLN A 25 -4.83 -6.37 -0.31
N PHE A 26 -3.53 -6.35 -0.60
CA PHE A 26 -3.06 -6.34 -2.00
C PHE A 26 -3.42 -7.61 -2.77
N GLU A 27 -3.32 -8.77 -2.13
CA GLU A 27 -3.72 -10.03 -2.77
C GLU A 27 -5.22 -10.03 -3.09
N GLY A 28 -6.06 -9.54 -2.17
CA GLY A 28 -7.48 -9.34 -2.40
C GLY A 28 -7.79 -8.41 -3.58
N ILE A 29 -7.03 -7.33 -3.71
CA ILE A 29 -7.15 -6.41 -4.87
C ILE A 29 -6.77 -7.13 -6.16
N CYS A 30 -5.65 -7.87 -6.17
CA CYS A 30 -5.21 -8.64 -7.34
C CYS A 30 -6.23 -9.71 -7.74
N LEU A 31 -6.80 -10.42 -6.78
CA LEU A 31 -7.84 -11.44 -7.03
C LEU A 31 -9.10 -10.81 -7.64
N ARG A 32 -9.55 -9.67 -7.13
CA ARG A 32 -10.69 -8.94 -7.70
C ARG A 32 -10.39 -8.44 -9.11
N ALA A 33 -9.20 -7.87 -9.33
CA ALA A 33 -8.76 -7.43 -10.64
C ALA A 33 -8.55 -8.58 -11.64
N GLY A 34 -8.00 -9.72 -11.18
CA GLY A 34 -7.56 -10.85 -12.03
C GLY A 34 -8.63 -11.89 -12.31
N ASN A 35 -9.58 -12.08 -11.43
CA ASN A 35 -10.67 -13.04 -11.63
C ASN A 35 -11.55 -12.72 -12.86
N TYR A 36 -11.41 -11.54 -13.41
CA TYR A 36 -12.14 -11.10 -14.59
C TYR A 36 -11.25 -10.91 -15.85
N GLY A 37 -9.92 -10.87 -15.70
CA GLY A 37 -8.99 -10.71 -16.82
C GLY A 37 -8.66 -12.00 -17.55
N LEU A 38 -8.95 -13.18 -16.96
CA LEU A 38 -8.62 -14.50 -17.53
C LEU A 38 -9.85 -15.31 -17.96
N ARG A 39 -11.04 -14.89 -17.60
CA ARG A 39 -12.28 -15.41 -18.16
C ARG A 39 -12.93 -14.27 -18.93
N SER A 40 -12.86 -14.31 -20.24
CA SER A 40 -13.80 -13.55 -21.07
C SER A 40 -15.18 -13.70 -20.42
N PRO A 41 -15.89 -12.63 -20.05
CA PRO A 41 -17.29 -12.78 -19.70
C PRO A 41 -17.91 -13.42 -20.93
N GLN A 42 -18.33 -14.67 -20.83
CA GLN A 42 -19.35 -15.18 -21.71
C GLN A 42 -20.54 -14.27 -21.46
N LEU A 43 -20.64 -13.25 -22.28
CA LEU A 43 -21.85 -12.47 -22.41
C LEU A 43 -22.89 -13.46 -22.89
N ASP A 44 -23.63 -13.99 -21.94
CA ASP A 44 -24.81 -14.81 -22.23
C ASP A 44 -25.83 -13.86 -22.88
N ILE A 45 -25.80 -13.84 -24.22
CA ILE A 45 -26.71 -13.05 -25.06
C ILE A 45 -28.07 -13.76 -25.14
N THR A 46 -28.39 -14.57 -24.16
CA THR A 46 -29.75 -15.09 -24.03
C THR A 46 -30.60 -14.02 -23.33
N GLY A 47 -31.25 -13.21 -24.15
CA GLY A 47 -32.17 -12.17 -23.72
C GLY A 47 -33.23 -12.69 -22.77
N ILE A 48 -33.04 -12.46 -21.50
CA ILE A 48 -34.10 -12.54 -20.50
C ILE A 48 -34.63 -11.12 -20.30
N LYS A 49 -35.85 -10.95 -20.78
CA LYS A 49 -36.67 -9.76 -20.57
C LYS A 49 -36.77 -9.41 -19.10
N GLY A 50 -36.41 -8.16 -18.76
CA GLY A 50 -37.17 -7.30 -17.86
C GLY A 50 -37.37 -7.77 -16.43
N SER A 51 -36.42 -7.46 -15.60
CA SER A 51 -36.71 -6.77 -14.36
C SER A 51 -35.62 -5.71 -14.18
N SER A 52 -35.97 -4.56 -13.66
CA SER A 52 -35.04 -3.49 -13.36
C SER A 52 -34.03 -3.97 -12.28
N VAL A 53 -33.11 -4.81 -12.68
CA VAL A 53 -31.91 -5.11 -11.91
C VAL A 53 -30.99 -3.94 -12.16
N PHE A 54 -31.34 -2.83 -11.54
CA PHE A 54 -30.47 -1.70 -11.43
C PHE A 54 -29.15 -2.21 -10.82
N ASN A 55 -28.14 -2.38 -11.70
CA ASN A 55 -26.76 -2.06 -11.42
C ASN A 55 -25.87 -2.99 -10.60
N SER A 56 -26.19 -4.21 -10.29
CA SER A 56 -25.19 -5.10 -9.66
C SER A 56 -24.00 -5.38 -10.60
N THR A 57 -24.24 -5.43 -11.90
CA THR A 57 -23.20 -5.64 -12.93
C THR A 57 -22.34 -4.40 -13.10
N ASP A 58 -22.94 -3.21 -13.14
CA ASP A 58 -22.21 -1.95 -13.32
C ASP A 58 -21.33 -1.65 -12.11
N TYR A 59 -21.81 -1.87 -10.88
CA TYR A 59 -21.01 -1.73 -9.67
C TYR A 59 -19.83 -2.71 -9.63
N ARG A 60 -20.04 -3.95 -10.08
CA ARG A 60 -18.97 -4.95 -10.16
C ARG A 60 -17.93 -4.58 -11.20
N LEU A 61 -18.34 -4.08 -12.35
CA LEU A 61 -17.41 -3.61 -13.39
C LEU A 61 -16.61 -2.40 -12.92
N ALA A 62 -17.24 -1.46 -12.21
CA ALA A 62 -16.56 -0.33 -11.62
C ALA A 62 -15.52 -0.78 -10.56
N ASP A 63 -15.89 -1.66 -9.62
CA ASP A 63 -14.96 -2.20 -8.62
C ASP A 63 -13.76 -2.91 -9.26
N ILE A 64 -13.98 -3.64 -10.36
CA ILE A 64 -12.91 -4.29 -11.12
C ILE A 64 -11.97 -3.26 -11.76
N ALA A 65 -12.52 -2.22 -12.36
CA ALA A 65 -11.74 -1.16 -12.98
C ALA A 65 -10.88 -0.45 -11.92
N ASP A 66 -11.46 -0.14 -10.77
CA ASP A 66 -10.74 0.47 -9.65
C ASP A 66 -9.63 -0.44 -9.11
N CYS A 67 -9.89 -1.74 -8.96
CA CYS A 67 -8.88 -2.72 -8.59
C CYS A 67 -7.76 -2.83 -9.65
N LEU A 68 -8.08 -2.79 -10.95
CA LEU A 68 -7.07 -2.77 -12.01
C LEU A 68 -6.21 -1.51 -11.96
N HIS A 69 -6.80 -0.35 -11.74
CA HIS A 69 -6.06 0.91 -11.55
C HIS A 69 -5.12 0.82 -10.34
N ALA A 70 -5.58 0.23 -9.23
CA ALA A 70 -4.76 0.01 -8.05
C ALA A 70 -3.56 -0.92 -8.35
N VAL A 71 -3.77 -2.03 -9.07
CA VAL A 71 -2.70 -2.94 -9.48
C VAL A 71 -1.69 -2.23 -10.40
N TYR A 72 -2.16 -1.41 -11.35
CA TYR A 72 -1.28 -0.64 -12.23
C TYR A 72 -0.47 0.39 -11.42
N ALA A 73 -1.11 1.12 -10.51
CA ALA A 73 -0.43 2.09 -9.65
C ALA A 73 0.70 1.44 -8.84
N VAL A 74 0.44 0.27 -8.22
CA VAL A 74 1.46 -0.49 -7.46
C VAL A 74 2.60 -0.94 -8.36
N ARG A 75 2.31 -1.52 -9.53
CA ARG A 75 3.34 -1.98 -10.47
C ARG A 75 4.21 -0.84 -10.97
N GLU A 76 3.61 0.28 -11.32
CA GLU A 76 4.32 1.47 -11.77
C GLU A 76 5.14 2.11 -10.64
N ALA A 77 4.64 2.13 -9.40
CA ALA A 77 5.40 2.58 -8.25
C ALA A 77 6.66 1.74 -8.07
N ILE A 78 6.53 0.41 -8.11
CA ILE A 78 7.66 -0.52 -8.00
C ILE A 78 8.66 -0.32 -9.14
N GLN A 79 8.20 -0.13 -10.38
CA GLN A 79 9.09 0.12 -11.53
C GLN A 79 9.86 1.42 -11.38
N SER A 80 9.27 2.43 -10.73
CA SER A 80 9.88 3.73 -10.51
C SER A 80 10.87 3.75 -9.35
N CYS A 81 10.92 2.70 -8.51
CA CYS A 81 11.88 2.56 -7.44
C CYS A 81 13.32 2.34 -7.96
N ARG A 82 14.31 2.59 -7.11
CA ARG A 82 15.71 2.25 -7.37
C ARG A 82 15.87 0.76 -7.69
N TYR A 83 16.93 0.40 -8.41
CA TYR A 83 17.13 -0.98 -8.85
C TYR A 83 17.03 -2.02 -7.73
N SER A 84 17.76 -1.83 -6.62
CA SER A 84 17.72 -2.77 -5.48
C SER A 84 16.33 -2.87 -4.84
N SER A 85 15.67 -1.74 -4.63
CA SER A 85 14.32 -1.68 -4.08
C SER A 85 13.31 -2.35 -4.99
N ARG A 86 13.41 -2.10 -6.31
CA ARG A 86 12.58 -2.72 -7.34
C ARG A 86 12.73 -4.24 -7.36
N VAL A 87 13.96 -4.75 -7.29
CA VAL A 87 14.22 -6.20 -7.26
C VAL A 87 13.59 -6.83 -6.02
N ILE A 88 13.78 -6.24 -4.83
CA ILE A 88 13.20 -6.75 -3.58
C ILE A 88 11.66 -6.74 -3.67
N LEU A 89 11.07 -5.63 -4.08
CA LEU A 89 9.62 -5.50 -4.17
C LEU A 89 9.02 -6.49 -5.16
N LYS A 90 9.65 -6.71 -6.31
CA LYS A 90 9.18 -7.66 -7.33
C LYS A 90 9.26 -9.12 -6.90
N GLU A 91 10.38 -9.51 -6.29
CA GLU A 91 10.66 -10.92 -6.03
C GLU A 91 10.15 -11.38 -4.65
N ARG A 92 9.92 -10.44 -3.75
CA ARG A 92 9.55 -10.76 -2.37
C ARG A 92 8.21 -10.21 -1.92
N PHE A 93 7.76 -9.08 -2.46
CA PHE A 93 6.53 -8.43 -2.04
C PHE A 93 5.37 -8.67 -3.00
N LEU A 94 5.59 -8.57 -4.31
CA LEU A 94 4.53 -8.81 -5.29
C LEU A 94 4.02 -10.26 -5.33
N PRO A 95 4.89 -11.30 -5.31
CA PRO A 95 4.38 -12.65 -5.17
C PRO A 95 3.82 -12.81 -3.77
N GLY A 96 2.64 -13.39 -3.61
CA GLY A 96 2.06 -13.68 -2.31
C GLY A 96 3.04 -14.44 -1.39
N LEU A 97 2.65 -14.63 -0.12
CA LEU A 97 3.50 -15.27 0.91
C LEU A 97 4.09 -16.63 0.49
N ARG A 98 3.40 -17.37 -0.41
CA ARG A 98 3.79 -18.71 -0.85
C ARG A 98 4.91 -18.69 -1.88
N ASP A 99 4.90 -17.72 -2.79
CA ASP A 99 5.79 -17.68 -3.95
C ASP A 99 6.93 -16.67 -3.80
N ARG A 100 7.04 -16.05 -2.63
CA ARG A 100 8.11 -15.07 -2.38
C ARG A 100 9.47 -15.71 -2.36
N MET A 101 10.42 -15.08 -3.03
CA MET A 101 11.79 -15.51 -3.03
C MET A 101 12.43 -15.41 -1.63
N TYR A 102 13.20 -16.43 -1.23
CA TYR A 102 13.94 -16.41 0.02
C TYR A 102 15.12 -15.43 0.00
N ILE A 103 15.46 -14.90 1.17
CA ILE A 103 16.57 -13.95 1.33
C ILE A 103 17.87 -14.47 0.77
N LYS A 104 18.21 -15.76 1.00
CA LYS A 104 19.45 -16.42 0.50
C LYS A 104 19.51 -16.52 -1.03
N GLU A 105 18.38 -16.50 -1.71
CA GLU A 105 18.32 -16.50 -3.18
C GLU A 105 18.39 -15.09 -3.74
N LEU A 106 17.87 -14.12 -2.99
CA LEU A 106 17.81 -12.73 -3.38
C LEU A 106 19.11 -11.96 -3.06
N ALA A 107 19.78 -12.31 -1.96
CA ALA A 107 21.01 -11.66 -1.53
C ALA A 107 22.13 -11.67 -2.59
N PRO A 108 22.40 -12.78 -3.32
CA PRO A 108 23.36 -12.77 -4.41
C PRO A 108 22.99 -11.82 -5.56
N LYS A 109 21.71 -11.71 -5.91
CA LYS A 109 21.24 -10.79 -6.96
C LYS A 109 21.50 -9.32 -6.60
N LEU A 110 21.59 -9.02 -5.32
CA LEU A 110 21.82 -7.68 -4.78
C LEU A 110 23.27 -7.41 -4.38
N CYS A 111 24.18 -8.37 -4.64
CA CYS A 111 25.57 -8.31 -4.20
C CYS A 111 25.70 -8.10 -2.67
N ARG A 112 24.80 -8.70 -1.89
CA ARG A 112 24.76 -8.63 -0.42
C ARG A 112 24.77 -10.05 0.14
N TYR A 113 25.67 -10.27 1.11
CA TYR A 113 25.92 -11.60 1.69
C TYR A 113 25.64 -11.63 3.20
N SER A 114 25.28 -10.51 3.81
CA SER A 114 24.92 -10.44 5.22
C SER A 114 23.43 -10.15 5.41
N ASP A 115 22.84 -10.77 6.42
CA ASP A 115 21.42 -10.58 6.76
C ASP A 115 21.11 -9.13 7.13
N ASP A 116 22.01 -8.46 7.85
CA ASP A 116 21.84 -7.05 8.23
C ASP A 116 21.87 -6.13 7.00
N GLY A 117 22.76 -6.38 6.05
CA GLY A 117 22.82 -5.63 4.80
C GLY A 117 21.57 -5.82 3.96
N TYR A 118 21.00 -7.03 3.95
CA TYR A 118 19.74 -7.29 3.26
C TYR A 118 18.56 -6.60 3.96
N LYS A 119 18.47 -6.69 5.28
CA LYS A 119 17.41 -6.04 6.07
C LYS A 119 17.34 -4.54 5.82
N ALA A 120 18.49 -3.87 5.82
CA ALA A 120 18.58 -2.44 5.52
C ALA A 120 18.09 -2.10 4.09
N LEU A 121 18.35 -2.99 3.10
CA LEU A 121 17.84 -2.81 1.74
C LEU A 121 16.34 -3.04 1.65
N GLU A 122 15.81 -4.02 2.37
CA GLU A 122 14.36 -4.30 2.44
C GLU A 122 13.61 -3.12 3.08
N GLU A 123 14.11 -2.59 4.20
CA GLU A 123 13.54 -1.41 4.84
C GLU A 123 13.55 -0.20 3.91
N ARG A 124 14.67 0.01 3.19
CA ARG A 124 14.74 1.06 2.18
C ARG A 124 13.76 0.84 1.04
N ALA A 125 13.55 -0.39 0.59
CA ALA A 125 12.60 -0.69 -0.47
C ALA A 125 11.17 -0.34 -0.07
N CYS A 126 10.79 -0.61 1.19
CA CYS A 126 9.49 -0.20 1.70
C CYS A 126 9.32 1.32 1.73
N LEU A 127 10.37 2.06 2.14
CA LEU A 127 10.32 3.53 2.16
C LEU A 127 10.28 4.12 0.74
N ASP A 128 11.12 3.63 -0.18
CA ASP A 128 11.10 4.06 -1.58
C ASP A 128 9.71 3.83 -2.22
N PHE A 129 9.06 2.72 -1.89
CA PHE A 129 7.70 2.44 -2.33
C PHE A 129 6.69 3.41 -1.75
N ALA A 130 6.73 3.66 -0.43
CA ALA A 130 5.83 4.58 0.25
C ALA A 130 5.92 6.01 -0.32
N ASP A 131 7.14 6.46 -0.66
CA ASP A 131 7.37 7.79 -1.24
C ASP A 131 6.79 7.93 -2.66
N ILE A 132 6.79 6.86 -3.44
CA ILE A 132 6.41 6.90 -4.87
C ILE A 132 4.93 6.61 -5.09
N ILE A 133 4.34 5.72 -4.30
CA ILE A 133 2.99 5.20 -4.54
C ILE A 133 1.91 6.28 -4.55
N GLU A 134 2.04 7.31 -3.72
CA GLU A 134 1.06 8.39 -3.64
C GLU A 134 0.90 9.11 -5.00
N SER A 135 2.02 9.42 -5.66
CA SER A 135 2.00 10.03 -6.97
C SER A 135 1.35 9.15 -8.03
N LYS A 136 1.55 7.83 -7.95
CA LYS A 136 0.94 6.87 -8.87
C LYS A 136 -0.55 6.70 -8.62
N CYS A 137 -0.98 6.66 -7.36
CA CYS A 137 -2.39 6.66 -7.01
C CYS A 137 -3.12 7.90 -7.57
N ALA A 138 -2.49 9.07 -7.52
CA ALA A 138 -3.03 10.28 -8.11
C ALA A 138 -3.19 10.17 -9.64
N ILE A 139 -2.19 9.61 -10.34
CA ILE A 139 -2.21 9.42 -11.81
C ILE A 139 -3.31 8.45 -12.24
N TYR A 140 -3.48 7.34 -11.51
CA TYR A 140 -4.46 6.30 -11.83
C TYR A 140 -5.82 6.51 -11.15
N HIS A 141 -6.01 7.62 -10.41
CA HIS A 141 -7.24 7.93 -9.68
C HIS A 141 -7.68 6.82 -8.70
N VAL A 142 -6.72 6.21 -8.01
CA VAL A 142 -6.96 5.11 -7.08
C VAL A 142 -7.51 5.63 -5.76
N ASP A 143 -8.59 5.01 -5.28
CA ASP A 143 -9.18 5.34 -3.98
C ASP A 143 -8.25 4.91 -2.83
N ARG A 144 -8.17 5.74 -1.79
CA ARG A 144 -7.42 5.44 -0.55
C ARG A 144 -7.99 4.27 0.25
N GLN A 145 -9.20 3.83 -0.05
CA GLN A 145 -9.74 2.59 0.51
C GLN A 145 -9.06 1.35 -0.05
N LEU A 146 -8.58 1.41 -1.30
CA LEU A 146 -7.84 0.33 -1.94
C LEU A 146 -6.35 0.38 -1.59
N ILE A 147 -5.75 1.56 -1.71
CA ILE A 147 -4.34 1.78 -1.37
C ILE A 147 -4.26 2.87 -0.30
N PRO A 148 -3.97 2.51 0.97
CA PRO A 148 -3.90 3.46 2.06
C PRO A 148 -2.68 4.39 1.94
N ASP A 149 -2.71 5.52 2.65
CA ASP A 149 -1.52 6.32 2.88
C ASP A 149 -0.55 5.54 3.78
N PHE A 150 0.65 5.31 3.26
CA PHE A 150 1.68 4.56 3.99
C PHE A 150 2.47 5.41 4.96
N HIS A 151 2.58 6.72 4.73
CA HIS A 151 3.34 7.58 5.61
C HIS A 151 2.69 7.69 6.99
N VAL A 152 3.48 7.43 8.00
CA VAL A 152 3.11 7.67 9.40
C VAL A 152 3.99 8.78 9.94
N TYR A 153 3.37 9.80 10.49
CA TYR A 153 4.08 10.94 11.06
C TYR A 153 4.10 10.84 12.59
N PHE A 154 5.22 11.24 13.20
CA PHE A 154 5.24 11.39 14.65
C PHE A 154 4.19 12.43 15.05
N LYS A 155 3.34 12.07 16.00
CA LYS A 155 2.46 13.05 16.63
C LYS A 155 3.36 14.07 17.34
N SER A 156 3.36 15.32 16.89
CA SER A 156 3.97 16.39 17.65
C SER A 156 3.29 16.41 19.02
N VAL A 157 4.07 16.17 20.06
CA VAL A 157 3.62 16.34 21.44
C VAL A 157 3.46 17.85 21.64
N MET A 158 2.29 18.38 21.27
CA MET A 158 1.91 19.72 21.67
C MET A 158 1.73 19.71 23.18
N ASN A 159 2.64 20.42 23.83
CA ASN A 159 2.69 20.70 25.25
C ASN A 159 1.29 20.91 25.84
N ARG A 160 0.87 19.98 26.70
CA ARG A 160 -0.08 20.24 27.77
C ARG A 160 0.69 20.84 28.96
N GLU A 161 1.26 22.02 28.75
CA GLU A 161 1.78 22.86 29.84
C GLU A 161 1.13 24.22 29.72
N SER A 162 -0.10 24.33 30.21
CA SER A 162 -0.65 25.59 30.74
C SER A 162 -2.05 25.34 31.29
N ASN A 163 -2.14 24.74 32.46
CA ASN A 163 -3.22 24.96 33.38
C ASN A 163 -2.77 24.45 34.80
N GLY A 164 -1.87 25.17 35.39
CA GLY A 164 -1.52 25.10 36.78
C GLY A 164 -1.44 26.52 37.31
N ASP A 165 -2.13 26.77 38.38
CA ASP A 165 -2.06 27.93 39.25
C ASP A 165 -2.98 29.13 38.88
N GLN A 166 -4.20 29.00 39.34
CA GLN A 166 -4.85 30.11 40.07
C GLN A 166 -5.60 29.57 41.28
N ALA A 167 -4.86 29.28 42.31
CA ALA A 167 -5.41 29.21 43.70
C ALA A 167 -5.58 30.63 44.20
N GLY A 168 -6.78 31.16 44.01
CA GLY A 168 -7.19 32.43 44.59
C GLY A 168 -7.34 32.31 46.11
N THR A 169 -6.44 32.94 46.81
CA THR A 169 -6.56 33.27 48.22
C THR A 169 -7.71 34.23 48.42
N THR A 170 -8.75 33.87 49.14
CA THR A 170 -9.72 34.81 49.71
C THR A 170 -9.70 34.63 51.21
N ARG A 171 -9.10 35.63 51.89
CA ARG A 171 -9.39 35.98 53.27
C ARG A 171 -10.62 36.85 53.30
N GLY A 172 -11.48 36.60 54.27
CA GLY A 172 -12.57 37.43 54.68
C GLY A 172 -13.35 36.75 55.77
#